data_d9c004cf66e276236978650de305d5d0
#
_entry.id   d9c004cf66e276236978650de305d5d0
#
_cell.length_a   1.000
_cell.length_b   1.000
_cell.length_c   1.000
_cell.angle_alpha   90.00
_cell.angle_beta   90.00
_cell.angle_gamma   90.00
#
_symmetry.space_group_name_H-M   'P 1'
#
loop_
_entity.id
_entity.type
_entity.pdbx_description
1 polymer ?
#
loop_
_entity_poly.entity_id
_entity_poly.type
_entity_poly.pdbx_seq_one_letter_code
_entity_poly.pdbx_strand_id
1 'polypeptide(L)'
;MSEQVRIDPSRFVPVGRVSERFQSYNIEMAEITGGTFWRPYTDAQVRGVEPVTFASESSGGDGEGSAAFAHVGSLTAPVDPVDLSGARVRTLARALGPVHVRVSGSWASHTWFDVTGEQDGSAPDGYHAVLRRHEWDGFIDFAQSVGADLVTSMANTAGAHLADGSWNPANSRAFLAYTLEHGLNVAGAEFMNEPDLATLHGAPAGYTAADYRRDVAIFVRTLRETAPDALFIGPGAAMARMPGAAPFPHLPIDDLMTGPAGPPDVFSYHFYNGLSERGGGLHHTPADQVLTEEYLARTEKALAGFATVRDEHAPSAPMWLTETADAAYGGSTWAPTWLDVPRYVDQLGRLARNGVECVMHNTLCASDYGMLDSRTHAPRAKYWAAWMWATFMGAEVFDTGVPLREGLHVHAHGRRGGAGLAMALINNSRTESTHVDLTSRATAYVLTGPELRGLEVHCNGRPLRMIDDHTMPEPVGVTVEGMLVLPPVSVTFVTLDLRR
;
A
#
# COMPACT_ATOMS: atom_id res chain seq x y z
N MET A 1 30.78 -11.24 21.97
CA MET A 1 31.16 -9.96 21.34
C MET A 1 30.31 -9.88 20.07
N SER A 2 29.37 -8.95 20.00
CA SER A 2 28.58 -8.74 18.79
C SER A 2 29.54 -8.37 17.63
N GLU A 3 29.41 -9.06 16.51
CA GLU A 3 30.20 -8.80 15.31
C GLU A 3 29.97 -7.35 14.86
N GLN A 4 31.04 -6.56 14.85
CA GLN A 4 30.99 -5.18 14.39
C GLN A 4 30.88 -5.16 12.87
N VAL A 5 29.81 -4.59 12.32
CA VAL A 5 29.62 -4.47 10.87
C VAL A 5 30.16 -3.12 10.41
N ARG A 6 31.05 -3.14 9.43
CA ARG A 6 31.57 -1.94 8.81
C ARG A 6 30.77 -1.60 7.55
N ILE A 7 30.27 -0.37 7.50
CA ILE A 7 29.58 0.18 6.34
C ILE A 7 30.47 1.20 5.66
N ASP A 8 30.87 0.92 4.43
CA ASP A 8 31.73 1.79 3.62
C ASP A 8 30.97 2.23 2.36
N PRO A 9 30.42 3.44 2.35
CA PRO A 9 29.63 3.94 1.24
C PRO A 9 30.37 4.05 -0.10
N SER A 10 31.73 4.10 -0.06
CA SER A 10 32.54 4.12 -1.28
C SER A 10 32.49 2.79 -2.08
N ARG A 11 31.98 1.75 -1.44
CA ARG A 11 31.83 0.40 -2.03
C ARG A 11 30.42 0.10 -2.52
N PHE A 12 29.49 1.02 -2.36
CA PHE A 12 28.11 0.84 -2.80
C PHE A 12 28.03 0.82 -4.33
N VAL A 13 27.27 -0.12 -4.85
CA VAL A 13 27.09 -0.33 -6.29
C VAL A 13 25.70 0.13 -6.71
N PRO A 14 25.56 1.06 -7.66
CA PRO A 14 24.25 1.42 -8.21
C PRO A 14 23.58 0.19 -8.81
N VAL A 15 22.32 -0.07 -8.44
CA VAL A 15 21.55 -1.21 -8.96
C VAL A 15 20.32 -0.81 -9.77
N GLY A 16 19.90 0.46 -9.68
CA GLY A 16 18.76 0.96 -10.43
C GLY A 16 18.24 2.27 -9.92
N ARG A 17 17.03 2.59 -10.36
CA ARG A 17 16.28 3.76 -9.94
C ARG A 17 14.83 3.36 -9.67
N VAL A 18 14.23 4.02 -8.70
CA VAL A 18 12.79 3.98 -8.44
C VAL A 18 12.14 5.29 -8.90
N SER A 19 10.82 5.31 -8.99
CA SER A 19 10.07 6.54 -9.24
C SER A 19 10.32 7.58 -8.14
N GLU A 20 10.25 8.86 -8.45
CA GLU A 20 10.19 9.92 -7.42
C GLU A 20 8.95 9.76 -6.52
N ARG A 21 7.91 9.08 -7.04
CA ARG A 21 6.68 8.69 -6.33
C ARG A 21 6.72 7.24 -5.83
N PHE A 22 7.92 6.70 -5.58
CA PHE A 22 8.12 5.31 -5.16
C PHE A 22 7.25 4.93 -3.96
N GLN A 23 7.31 5.74 -2.91
CA GLN A 23 6.46 5.60 -1.73
C GLN A 23 5.15 6.33 -1.97
N SER A 24 4.09 5.59 -2.21
CA SER A 24 2.75 6.08 -2.47
C SER A 24 1.74 5.42 -1.53
N TYR A 25 0.47 5.78 -1.60
CA TYR A 25 -0.56 5.21 -0.74
C TYR A 25 -1.92 5.13 -1.43
N ASN A 26 -2.78 4.28 -0.89
CA ASN A 26 -4.15 4.11 -1.33
C ASN A 26 -5.10 4.95 -0.48
N ILE A 27 -6.19 5.34 -1.08
CA ILE A 27 -7.43 5.77 -0.44
C ILE A 27 -8.50 4.82 -0.98
N GLU A 28 -9.08 3.99 -0.11
CA GLU A 28 -10.15 3.10 -0.51
C GLU A 28 -11.38 3.91 -0.95
N MET A 29 -12.15 3.40 -1.92
CA MET A 29 -13.38 4.06 -2.33
C MET A 29 -14.30 4.34 -1.12
N ALA A 30 -14.36 3.43 -0.15
CA ALA A 30 -15.10 3.61 1.09
C ALA A 30 -14.61 4.77 1.97
N GLU A 31 -13.36 5.22 1.83
CA GLU A 31 -12.88 6.42 2.53
C GLU A 31 -13.47 7.71 1.94
N ILE A 32 -13.92 7.66 0.67
CA ILE A 32 -14.52 8.81 -0.02
C ILE A 32 -16.04 8.79 0.11
N THR A 33 -16.68 7.64 -0.10
CA THR A 33 -18.14 7.51 -0.13
C THR A 33 -18.75 7.19 1.24
N GLY A 34 -17.93 6.77 2.22
CA GLY A 34 -18.44 6.07 3.39
C GLY A 34 -18.99 4.69 3.02
N GLY A 35 -19.80 4.14 3.91
CA GLY A 35 -20.46 2.85 3.72
C GLY A 35 -20.03 1.82 4.74
N THR A 36 -19.49 0.68 4.33
CA THR A 36 -19.07 -0.41 5.22
C THR A 36 -17.61 -0.76 4.96
N PHE A 37 -16.79 -0.80 6.01
CA PHE A 37 -15.38 -1.15 5.91
C PHE A 37 -14.94 -2.01 7.10
N TRP A 38 -13.67 -2.40 7.17
CA TRP A 38 -13.15 -3.25 8.23
C TRP A 38 -13.42 -2.64 9.61
N ARG A 39 -14.04 -3.42 10.51
CA ARG A 39 -14.32 -3.00 11.89
C ARG A 39 -12.99 -2.72 12.61
N PRO A 40 -12.78 -1.50 13.15
CA PRO A 40 -11.56 -1.18 13.90
C PRO A 40 -11.40 -2.07 15.13
N TYR A 41 -10.16 -2.40 15.48
CA TYR A 41 -9.85 -3.03 16.75
C TYR A 41 -10.02 -2.02 17.91
N THR A 42 -10.30 -2.54 19.10
CA THR A 42 -10.28 -1.74 20.33
C THR A 42 -8.83 -1.41 20.73
N ASP A 43 -8.65 -0.35 21.52
CA ASP A 43 -7.33 0.00 22.05
C ASP A 43 -6.72 -1.15 22.89
N ALA A 44 -7.54 -1.95 23.57
CA ALA A 44 -7.10 -3.11 24.33
C ALA A 44 -6.59 -4.23 23.42
N GLN A 45 -7.26 -4.46 22.29
CA GLN A 45 -6.81 -5.42 21.27
C GLN A 45 -5.53 -4.95 20.60
N VAL A 46 -5.44 -3.66 20.24
CA VAL A 46 -4.21 -3.06 19.67
C VAL A 46 -3.03 -3.25 20.63
N ARG A 47 -3.21 -2.99 21.92
CA ARG A 47 -2.17 -3.22 22.94
C ARG A 47 -1.90 -4.69 23.22
N GLY A 48 -2.73 -5.61 22.72
CA GLY A 48 -2.58 -7.05 22.94
C GLY A 48 -2.95 -7.53 24.34
N VAL A 49 -3.74 -6.74 25.07
CA VAL A 49 -4.23 -7.09 26.43
C VAL A 49 -5.61 -7.76 26.38
N GLU A 50 -6.29 -7.66 25.24
CA GLU A 50 -7.55 -8.34 24.97
C GLU A 50 -7.43 -9.17 23.70
N PRO A 51 -7.88 -10.43 23.69
CA PRO A 51 -7.88 -11.26 22.49
C PRO A 51 -8.93 -10.76 21.49
N VAL A 52 -8.66 -11.01 20.21
CA VAL A 52 -9.65 -10.77 19.16
C VAL A 52 -10.57 -11.98 19.08
N THR A 53 -11.86 -11.76 19.32
CA THR A 53 -12.90 -12.77 19.14
C THR A 53 -13.94 -12.22 18.16
N PHE A 54 -14.04 -12.83 16.99
CA PHE A 54 -15.16 -12.62 16.11
C PHE A 54 -16.18 -13.75 16.34
N ALA A 55 -17.44 -13.38 16.55
CA ALA A 55 -18.51 -14.37 16.66
C ALA A 55 -18.52 -15.21 15.39
N SER A 56 -18.28 -16.50 15.51
CA SER A 56 -18.57 -17.45 14.45
C SER A 56 -20.10 -17.60 14.39
N GLU A 57 -20.74 -16.79 13.58
CA GLU A 57 -22.13 -17.09 13.20
C GLU A 57 -22.08 -18.34 12.33
N SER A 58 -22.45 -19.44 12.92
CA SER A 58 -22.76 -20.67 12.19
C SER A 58 -24.03 -20.42 11.38
N SER A 59 -23.91 -19.80 10.22
CA SER A 59 -24.99 -19.72 9.26
C SER A 59 -25.05 -21.03 8.48
N GLY A 60 -25.98 -21.90 8.85
CA GLY A 60 -26.47 -22.93 7.97
C GLY A 60 -27.19 -22.29 6.78
N GLY A 61 -26.49 -22.15 5.70
CA GLY A 61 -27.03 -21.66 4.42
C GLY A 61 -26.34 -22.39 3.28
N ASP A 62 -27.09 -23.27 2.62
CA ASP A 62 -26.70 -24.04 1.45
C ASP A 62 -26.52 -23.13 0.22
N GLY A 63 -25.33 -22.49 0.08
CA GLY A 63 -25.01 -21.67 -1.09
C GLY A 63 -23.52 -21.42 -1.20
N GLU A 64 -22.85 -22.09 -2.12
CA GLU A 64 -21.38 -22.08 -2.29
C GLU A 64 -20.75 -20.70 -2.58
N GLY A 65 -21.52 -19.66 -2.92
CA GLY A 65 -21.01 -18.30 -3.10
C GLY A 65 -21.32 -17.34 -1.95
N SER A 66 -22.25 -17.70 -1.06
CA SER A 66 -22.74 -16.84 0.03
C SER A 66 -21.91 -16.95 1.33
N ALA A 67 -21.24 -18.07 1.55
CA ALA A 67 -20.58 -18.36 2.83
C ALA A 67 -19.34 -17.48 3.10
N ALA A 68 -18.56 -17.15 2.05
CA ALA A 68 -17.38 -16.30 2.21
C ALA A 68 -17.76 -14.85 2.55
N PHE A 69 -18.84 -14.33 1.97
CA PHE A 69 -19.34 -12.97 2.24
C PHE A 69 -20.22 -12.88 3.49
N ALA A 70 -20.96 -13.89 3.86
CA ALA A 70 -21.72 -13.91 5.13
C ALA A 70 -20.79 -13.77 6.34
N HIS A 71 -19.56 -14.29 6.23
CA HIS A 71 -18.53 -14.12 7.27
C HIS A 71 -17.96 -12.69 7.31
N VAL A 72 -17.86 -12.01 6.16
CA VAL A 72 -17.33 -10.62 6.06
C VAL A 72 -18.23 -9.62 6.82
N GLY A 73 -19.53 -9.81 6.87
CA GLY A 73 -20.45 -8.89 7.56
C GLY A 73 -20.16 -8.71 9.06
N SER A 74 -19.67 -9.75 9.74
CA SER A 74 -19.25 -9.63 11.15
C SER A 74 -17.90 -8.93 11.33
N LEU A 75 -17.08 -8.89 10.27
CA LEU A 75 -15.73 -8.31 10.26
C LEU A 75 -15.72 -6.83 9.87
N THR A 76 -16.84 -6.32 9.37
CA THR A 76 -16.99 -4.95 8.89
C THR A 76 -17.91 -4.13 9.81
N ALA A 77 -17.87 -2.82 9.67
CA ALA A 77 -18.73 -1.88 10.37
C ALA A 77 -19.03 -0.68 9.46
N PRO A 78 -20.13 0.05 9.70
CA PRO A 78 -20.37 1.32 9.04
C PRO A 78 -19.20 2.28 9.31
N VAL A 79 -18.80 3.00 8.28
CA VAL A 79 -17.78 4.05 8.32
C VAL A 79 -18.30 5.31 7.63
N ASP A 80 -17.98 6.45 8.19
CA ASP A 80 -18.22 7.73 7.54
C ASP A 80 -17.10 8.03 6.54
N PRO A 81 -17.35 8.87 5.52
CA PRO A 81 -16.29 9.41 4.67
C PRO A 81 -15.21 10.08 5.50
N VAL A 82 -13.96 9.92 5.09
CA VAL A 82 -12.81 10.60 5.72
C VAL A 82 -12.85 12.09 5.34
N ASP A 83 -12.71 12.97 6.31
CA ASP A 83 -12.58 14.40 6.04
C ASP A 83 -11.22 14.74 5.42
N LEU A 84 -11.16 14.66 4.08
CA LEU A 84 -9.97 15.02 3.30
C LEU A 84 -9.77 16.56 3.18
N SER A 85 -10.72 17.37 3.67
CA SER A 85 -10.61 18.84 3.66
C SER A 85 -9.78 19.39 4.81
N GLY A 86 -9.63 18.61 5.89
CA GLY A 86 -8.96 19.01 7.12
C GLY A 86 -7.49 19.39 6.93
N ALA A 87 -7.03 20.45 7.59
CA ALA A 87 -5.66 20.94 7.49
C ALA A 87 -4.62 19.86 7.89
N ARG A 88 -4.90 19.11 8.96
CA ARG A 88 -4.02 18.06 9.47
C ARG A 88 -3.81 16.97 8.44
N VAL A 89 -4.86 16.39 7.87
CA VAL A 89 -4.72 15.30 6.87
C VAL A 89 -3.96 15.79 5.66
N ARG A 90 -4.22 17.01 5.17
CA ARG A 90 -3.51 17.58 4.02
C ARG A 90 -2.04 17.86 4.32
N THR A 91 -1.70 18.33 5.50
CA THR A 91 -0.31 18.56 5.91
C THR A 91 0.46 17.25 5.98
N LEU A 92 -0.13 16.23 6.61
CA LEU A 92 0.48 14.91 6.73
C LEU A 92 0.61 14.23 5.36
N ALA A 93 -0.43 14.25 4.52
CA ALA A 93 -0.39 13.67 3.20
C ALA A 93 0.64 14.35 2.27
N ARG A 94 0.73 15.69 2.30
CA ARG A 94 1.73 16.46 1.54
C ARG A 94 3.15 16.13 1.96
N ALA A 95 3.39 15.88 3.26
CA ALA A 95 4.72 15.55 3.78
C ALA A 95 5.23 14.17 3.34
N LEU A 96 4.37 13.31 2.81
CA LEU A 96 4.75 12.03 2.18
C LEU A 96 5.09 12.18 0.69
N GLY A 97 4.78 13.33 0.07
CA GLY A 97 4.90 13.52 -1.39
C GLY A 97 6.32 13.70 -1.92
N PRO A 98 6.47 13.65 -3.26
CA PRO A 98 5.40 13.41 -4.24
C PRO A 98 4.89 11.97 -4.23
N VAL A 99 3.60 11.78 -4.48
CA VAL A 99 2.94 10.46 -4.43
C VAL A 99 1.99 10.23 -5.61
N HIS A 100 1.74 8.97 -5.92
CA HIS A 100 0.47 8.56 -6.52
C HIS A 100 -0.52 8.27 -5.39
N VAL A 101 -1.78 8.66 -5.58
CA VAL A 101 -2.88 8.21 -4.74
C VAL A 101 -3.72 7.23 -5.53
N ARG A 102 -3.78 5.99 -5.09
CA ARG A 102 -4.63 4.98 -5.74
C ARG A 102 -5.99 4.95 -5.06
N VAL A 103 -7.04 5.33 -5.81
CA VAL A 103 -8.43 5.17 -5.39
C VAL A 103 -8.99 3.92 -6.03
N SER A 104 -9.15 2.86 -5.27
CA SER A 104 -9.51 1.55 -5.75
C SER A 104 -10.09 0.68 -4.61
N GLY A 105 -9.74 -0.59 -4.59
CA GLY A 105 -10.20 -1.59 -3.63
C GLY A 105 -11.49 -2.28 -4.07
N SER A 106 -11.93 -3.26 -3.29
CA SER A 106 -13.14 -4.04 -3.58
C SER A 106 -14.39 -3.17 -3.70
N TRP A 107 -14.47 -2.08 -2.94
CA TRP A 107 -15.61 -1.15 -2.96
C TRP A 107 -15.68 -0.37 -4.28
N ALA A 108 -14.57 -0.03 -4.91
CA ALA A 108 -14.57 0.60 -6.23
C ALA A 108 -15.22 -0.28 -7.30
N SER A 109 -15.06 -1.61 -7.19
CA SER A 109 -15.61 -2.57 -8.16
C SER A 109 -17.14 -2.55 -8.26
N HIS A 110 -17.86 -1.99 -7.26
CA HIS A 110 -19.33 -1.92 -7.28
C HIS A 110 -19.87 -0.49 -7.15
N THR A 111 -19.03 0.52 -7.32
CA THR A 111 -19.42 1.92 -7.14
C THR A 111 -19.79 2.55 -8.48
N TRP A 112 -20.97 3.16 -8.55
CA TRP A 112 -21.42 3.98 -9.66
C TRP A 112 -20.93 5.42 -9.44
N PHE A 113 -20.34 6.05 -10.46
CA PHE A 113 -20.05 7.47 -10.43
C PHE A 113 -21.25 8.29 -10.91
N ASP A 114 -21.84 9.12 -10.05
CA ASP A 114 -22.94 10.01 -10.40
C ASP A 114 -22.41 11.30 -11.03
N VAL A 115 -22.19 11.26 -12.35
CA VAL A 115 -21.68 12.38 -13.11
C VAL A 115 -22.69 13.55 -13.23
N THR A 116 -23.98 13.25 -13.12
CA THR A 116 -25.03 14.28 -13.25
C THR A 116 -25.25 15.02 -11.93
N GLY A 117 -24.98 14.38 -10.80
CA GLY A 117 -25.30 14.87 -9.48
C GLY A 117 -26.80 14.85 -9.16
N GLU A 118 -27.59 14.06 -9.90
CA GLU A 118 -29.06 14.01 -9.80
C GLU A 118 -29.56 12.74 -9.07
N GLN A 119 -28.66 11.81 -8.73
CA GLN A 119 -29.05 10.60 -8.00
C GLN A 119 -29.53 10.96 -6.58
N ASP A 120 -30.62 10.37 -6.16
CA ASP A 120 -31.22 10.54 -4.82
C ASP A 120 -30.42 9.84 -3.69
N GLY A 121 -29.26 9.27 -4.05
CA GLY A 121 -28.39 8.52 -3.14
C GLY A 121 -28.54 7.01 -3.23
N SER A 122 -29.47 6.48 -4.04
CA SER A 122 -29.58 5.05 -4.34
C SER A 122 -28.68 4.67 -5.52
N ALA A 123 -28.02 3.52 -5.40
CA ALA A 123 -27.23 2.98 -6.51
C ALA A 123 -28.16 2.47 -7.63
N PRO A 124 -27.80 2.65 -8.92
CA PRO A 124 -28.50 1.98 -10.02
C PRO A 124 -28.46 0.46 -9.88
N ASP A 125 -29.41 -0.22 -10.54
CA ASP A 125 -29.50 -1.67 -10.52
C ASP A 125 -28.16 -2.33 -10.85
N GLY A 126 -27.75 -3.29 -10.00
CA GLY A 126 -26.49 -4.01 -10.13
C GLY A 126 -25.25 -3.30 -9.62
N TYR A 127 -25.37 -2.07 -9.09
CA TYR A 127 -24.34 -1.39 -8.30
C TYR A 127 -24.72 -1.39 -6.81
N HIS A 128 -23.75 -1.24 -5.92
CA HIS A 128 -23.98 -1.30 -4.47
C HIS A 128 -23.69 0.02 -3.76
N ALA A 129 -22.96 0.93 -4.41
CA ALA A 129 -22.61 2.22 -3.88
C ALA A 129 -22.64 3.31 -4.97
N VAL A 130 -22.72 4.56 -4.53
CA VAL A 130 -22.67 5.73 -5.41
C VAL A 130 -21.52 6.62 -4.94
N LEU A 131 -20.64 6.96 -5.86
CA LEU A 131 -19.70 8.07 -5.70
C LEU A 131 -20.37 9.32 -6.22
N ARG A 132 -20.78 10.22 -5.31
CA ARG A 132 -21.42 11.46 -5.67
C ARG A 132 -20.42 12.48 -6.19
N ARG A 133 -20.87 13.33 -7.10
CA ARG A 133 -20.01 14.35 -7.70
C ARG A 133 -19.28 15.20 -6.66
N HIS A 134 -19.98 15.69 -5.63
CA HIS A 134 -19.36 16.52 -4.60
C HIS A 134 -18.31 15.77 -3.73
N GLU A 135 -18.47 14.46 -3.54
CA GLU A 135 -17.48 13.63 -2.85
C GLU A 135 -16.22 13.52 -3.70
N TRP A 136 -16.38 13.32 -5.02
CA TRP A 136 -15.26 13.28 -5.94
C TRP A 136 -14.57 14.63 -6.12
N ASP A 137 -15.32 15.73 -6.15
CA ASP A 137 -14.77 17.09 -6.14
C ASP A 137 -13.90 17.34 -4.90
N GLY A 138 -14.35 16.86 -3.73
CA GLY A 138 -13.58 16.91 -2.49
C GLY A 138 -12.27 16.12 -2.55
N PHE A 139 -12.30 14.93 -3.18
CA PHE A 139 -11.10 14.16 -3.42
C PHE A 139 -10.15 14.85 -4.43
N ILE A 140 -10.66 15.39 -5.53
CA ILE A 140 -9.86 16.13 -6.53
C ILE A 140 -9.14 17.31 -5.84
N ASP A 141 -9.85 18.10 -5.06
CA ASP A 141 -9.28 19.23 -4.30
C ASP A 141 -8.19 18.77 -3.31
N PHE A 142 -8.44 17.66 -2.61
CA PHE A 142 -7.42 17.05 -1.76
C PHE A 142 -6.17 16.65 -2.56
N ALA A 143 -6.33 15.85 -3.62
CA ALA A 143 -5.22 15.33 -4.42
C ALA A 143 -4.36 16.46 -5.01
N GLN A 144 -5.01 17.50 -5.57
CA GLN A 144 -4.33 18.70 -6.07
C GLN A 144 -3.60 19.45 -4.95
N SER A 145 -4.23 19.60 -3.77
CA SER A 145 -3.63 20.30 -2.64
C SER A 145 -2.36 19.65 -2.10
N VAL A 146 -2.23 18.33 -2.25
CA VAL A 146 -1.06 17.56 -1.80
C VAL A 146 -0.08 17.23 -2.94
N GLY A 147 -0.37 17.62 -4.18
CA GLY A 147 0.47 17.37 -5.35
C GLY A 147 0.51 15.90 -5.78
N ALA A 148 -0.62 15.18 -5.59
CA ALA A 148 -0.76 13.79 -5.96
C ALA A 148 -1.30 13.62 -7.37
N ASP A 149 -0.87 12.55 -8.06
CA ASP A 149 -1.49 12.06 -9.28
C ASP A 149 -2.38 10.85 -8.96
N LEU A 150 -3.48 10.72 -9.70
CA LEU A 150 -4.45 9.64 -9.50
C LEU A 150 -4.01 8.35 -10.19
N VAL A 151 -4.10 7.24 -9.46
CA VAL A 151 -4.25 5.88 -9.99
C VAL A 151 -5.62 5.36 -9.55
N THR A 152 -6.36 4.68 -10.42
CA THR A 152 -7.72 4.23 -10.08
C THR A 152 -8.08 2.90 -10.76
N SER A 153 -9.20 2.31 -10.35
CA SER A 153 -9.79 1.15 -11.02
C SER A 153 -11.27 1.39 -11.33
N MET A 154 -11.84 0.56 -12.22
CA MET A 154 -13.20 0.71 -12.70
C MET A 154 -14.14 -0.28 -12.03
N ALA A 155 -15.42 0.05 -12.00
CA ALA A 155 -16.45 -0.88 -11.57
C ALA A 155 -16.61 -2.03 -12.56
N ASN A 156 -16.74 -3.26 -12.03
CA ASN A 156 -16.97 -4.48 -12.80
C ASN A 156 -18.08 -5.36 -12.19
N THR A 157 -19.07 -4.71 -11.63
CA THR A 157 -20.25 -5.39 -11.07
C THR A 157 -21.30 -5.68 -12.15
N ALA A 158 -22.37 -6.42 -11.82
CA ALA A 158 -23.43 -6.77 -12.75
C ALA A 158 -24.03 -5.55 -13.49
N GLY A 159 -24.22 -4.43 -12.80
CA GLY A 159 -24.70 -3.17 -13.39
C GLY A 159 -23.72 -2.52 -14.39
N ALA A 160 -22.45 -2.92 -14.37
CA ALA A 160 -21.44 -2.44 -15.30
C ALA A 160 -21.40 -3.21 -16.62
N HIS A 161 -22.37 -4.14 -16.88
CA HIS A 161 -22.38 -4.96 -18.08
C HIS A 161 -23.63 -4.70 -18.94
N LEU A 162 -23.45 -4.87 -20.25
CA LEU A 162 -24.53 -4.84 -21.22
C LEU A 162 -25.30 -6.17 -21.23
N ALA A 163 -26.44 -6.21 -21.91
CA ALA A 163 -27.27 -7.41 -22.02
C ALA A 163 -26.57 -8.61 -22.69
N ASP A 164 -25.54 -8.37 -23.48
CA ASP A 164 -24.71 -9.40 -24.12
C ASP A 164 -23.58 -9.91 -23.22
N GLY A 165 -23.49 -9.40 -21.98
CA GLY A 165 -22.48 -9.75 -21.00
C GLY A 165 -21.14 -9.02 -21.13
N SER A 166 -20.98 -8.12 -22.12
CA SER A 166 -19.78 -7.31 -22.24
C SER A 166 -19.79 -6.12 -21.29
N TRP A 167 -18.59 -5.70 -20.83
CA TRP A 167 -18.46 -4.54 -19.99
C TRP A 167 -18.87 -3.23 -20.70
N ASN A 168 -19.63 -2.38 -20.01
CA ASN A 168 -20.10 -1.10 -20.49
C ASN A 168 -19.17 0.03 -20.04
N PRO A 169 -18.40 0.68 -20.93
CA PRO A 169 -17.44 1.72 -20.59
C PRO A 169 -18.07 3.07 -20.24
N ALA A 170 -19.38 3.27 -20.38
CA ALA A 170 -20.00 4.59 -20.36
C ALA A 170 -19.76 5.34 -19.05
N ASN A 171 -19.97 4.69 -17.89
CA ASN A 171 -19.76 5.34 -16.59
C ASN A 171 -18.27 5.61 -16.31
N SER A 172 -17.39 4.66 -16.64
CA SER A 172 -15.94 4.82 -16.47
C SER A 172 -15.36 5.90 -17.39
N ARG A 173 -15.87 6.02 -18.63
CA ARG A 173 -15.52 7.12 -19.54
C ARG A 173 -15.92 8.47 -18.95
N ALA A 174 -17.14 8.58 -18.43
CA ALA A 174 -17.62 9.79 -17.78
C ALA A 174 -16.79 10.16 -16.54
N PHE A 175 -16.44 9.18 -15.72
CA PHE A 175 -15.59 9.35 -14.56
C PHE A 175 -14.19 9.88 -14.89
N LEU A 176 -13.52 9.26 -15.88
CA LEU A 176 -12.19 9.69 -16.33
C LEU A 176 -12.22 11.09 -16.97
N ALA A 177 -13.20 11.34 -17.85
CA ALA A 177 -13.36 12.64 -18.49
C ALA A 177 -13.59 13.74 -17.46
N TYR A 178 -14.51 13.53 -16.51
CA TYR A 178 -14.80 14.47 -15.43
C TYR A 178 -13.54 14.79 -14.62
N THR A 179 -12.77 13.75 -14.24
CA THR A 179 -11.54 13.90 -13.47
C THR A 179 -10.52 14.77 -14.16
N LEU A 180 -10.29 14.53 -15.47
CA LEU A 180 -9.36 15.31 -16.28
C LEU A 180 -9.85 16.75 -16.52
N GLU A 181 -11.15 16.94 -16.77
CA GLU A 181 -11.75 18.28 -16.94
C GLU A 181 -11.61 19.15 -15.68
N HIS A 182 -11.55 18.52 -14.49
CA HIS A 182 -11.32 19.22 -13.21
C HIS A 182 -9.83 19.32 -12.85
N GLY A 183 -8.93 19.00 -13.78
CA GLY A 183 -7.50 19.26 -13.69
C GLY A 183 -6.72 18.30 -12.80
N LEU A 184 -7.28 17.15 -12.42
CA LEU A 184 -6.51 16.10 -11.73
C LEU A 184 -5.86 15.17 -12.79
N ASN A 185 -4.54 15.01 -12.70
CA ASN A 185 -3.81 14.10 -13.56
C ASN A 185 -4.13 12.64 -13.22
N VAL A 186 -4.55 11.86 -14.22
CA VAL A 186 -4.72 10.41 -14.15
C VAL A 186 -3.42 9.77 -14.62
N ALA A 187 -2.56 9.38 -13.67
CA ALA A 187 -1.29 8.73 -13.95
C ALA A 187 -1.47 7.34 -14.57
N GLY A 188 -2.53 6.65 -14.17
CA GLY A 188 -2.86 5.34 -14.72
C GLY A 188 -4.16 4.76 -14.16
N ALA A 189 -4.61 3.70 -14.79
CA ALA A 189 -5.80 2.99 -14.33
C ALA A 189 -5.67 1.48 -14.52
N GLU A 190 -6.23 0.74 -13.57
CA GLU A 190 -6.47 -0.69 -13.59
C GLU A 190 -7.89 -0.95 -14.11
N PHE A 191 -8.12 -2.09 -14.78
CA PHE A 191 -9.48 -2.42 -15.20
C PHE A 191 -10.40 -2.65 -14.00
N MET A 192 -9.97 -3.46 -13.05
CA MET A 192 -10.70 -3.73 -11.81
C MET A 192 -9.71 -4.13 -10.71
N ASN A 193 -10.17 -4.05 -9.45
CA ASN A 193 -9.40 -4.54 -8.30
C ASN A 193 -9.36 -6.07 -8.29
N GLU A 194 -8.17 -6.66 -8.15
CA GLU A 194 -7.91 -8.10 -7.95
C GLU A 194 -8.73 -9.01 -8.86
N PRO A 195 -8.52 -8.95 -10.19
CA PRO A 195 -9.31 -9.71 -11.15
C PRO A 195 -9.19 -11.23 -11.00
N ASP A 196 -8.12 -11.73 -10.41
CA ASP A 196 -7.95 -13.14 -10.05
C ASP A 196 -8.93 -13.58 -8.96
N LEU A 197 -9.42 -12.66 -8.14
CA LEU A 197 -10.44 -12.83 -7.12
C LEU A 197 -11.79 -12.21 -7.54
N ALA A 198 -12.06 -12.08 -8.82
CA ALA A 198 -13.17 -11.33 -9.41
C ALA A 198 -14.52 -11.58 -8.73
N THR A 199 -14.86 -12.84 -8.42
CA THR A 199 -16.14 -13.18 -7.77
C THR A 199 -16.22 -12.68 -6.33
N LEU A 200 -15.10 -12.55 -5.64
CA LEU A 200 -15.03 -11.95 -4.30
C LEU A 200 -15.13 -10.43 -4.34
N HIS A 201 -14.78 -9.81 -5.48
CA HIS A 201 -14.79 -8.36 -5.68
C HIS A 201 -15.99 -7.87 -6.52
N GLY A 202 -17.07 -8.65 -6.56
CA GLY A 202 -18.36 -8.23 -7.09
C GLY A 202 -18.55 -8.36 -8.59
N ALA A 203 -17.65 -9.02 -9.31
CA ALA A 203 -17.87 -9.36 -10.71
C ALA A 203 -19.13 -10.24 -10.88
N PRO A 204 -19.79 -10.21 -12.05
CA PRO A 204 -20.97 -11.00 -12.30
C PRO A 204 -20.77 -12.48 -11.98
N ALA A 205 -21.83 -13.15 -11.53
CA ALA A 205 -21.79 -14.58 -11.25
C ALA A 205 -21.31 -15.38 -12.47
N GLY A 206 -20.34 -16.26 -12.26
CA GLY A 206 -19.75 -17.06 -13.34
C GLY A 206 -18.75 -16.31 -14.22
N TYR A 207 -18.27 -15.12 -13.82
CA TYR A 207 -17.24 -14.37 -14.53
C TYR A 207 -15.97 -15.19 -14.67
N THR A 208 -15.46 -15.27 -15.88
CA THR A 208 -14.32 -16.12 -16.26
C THR A 208 -13.12 -15.29 -16.73
N ALA A 209 -11.96 -15.94 -16.88
CA ALA A 209 -10.80 -15.30 -17.50
C ALA A 209 -11.05 -14.89 -18.97
N ALA A 210 -11.95 -15.59 -19.68
CA ALA A 210 -12.34 -15.18 -21.03
C ALA A 210 -13.17 -13.88 -21.03
N ASP A 211 -14.05 -13.71 -20.04
CA ASP A 211 -14.80 -12.46 -19.84
C ASP A 211 -13.85 -11.33 -19.48
N TYR A 212 -12.92 -11.55 -18.54
CA TYR A 212 -11.90 -10.58 -18.20
C TYR A 212 -11.11 -10.11 -19.44
N ARG A 213 -10.61 -11.04 -20.26
CA ARG A 213 -9.83 -10.70 -21.47
C ARG A 213 -10.63 -9.90 -22.49
N ARG A 214 -11.93 -10.18 -22.65
CA ARG A 214 -12.85 -9.39 -23.49
C ARG A 214 -12.98 -7.98 -22.93
N ASP A 215 -13.26 -7.87 -21.64
CA ASP A 215 -13.63 -6.62 -20.99
C ASP A 215 -12.42 -5.70 -20.76
N VAL A 216 -11.26 -6.24 -20.42
CA VAL A 216 -10.02 -5.44 -20.32
C VAL A 216 -9.63 -4.83 -21.69
N ALA A 217 -9.94 -5.50 -22.81
CA ALA A 217 -9.70 -4.93 -24.14
C ALA A 217 -10.64 -3.76 -24.44
N ILE A 218 -11.88 -3.79 -23.96
CA ILE A 218 -12.80 -2.65 -24.03
C ILE A 218 -12.27 -1.50 -23.14
N PHE A 219 -11.87 -1.84 -21.94
CA PHE A 219 -11.29 -0.86 -21.00
C PHE A 219 -10.05 -0.16 -21.56
N VAL A 220 -9.06 -0.90 -22.07
CA VAL A 220 -7.82 -0.31 -22.61
C VAL A 220 -8.11 0.65 -23.76
N ARG A 221 -9.02 0.26 -24.68
CA ARG A 221 -9.47 1.16 -25.74
C ARG A 221 -10.11 2.43 -25.17
N THR A 222 -11.00 2.29 -24.20
CA THR A 222 -11.67 3.42 -23.54
C THR A 222 -10.65 4.34 -22.84
N LEU A 223 -9.68 3.76 -22.14
CA LEU A 223 -8.61 4.51 -21.48
C LEU A 223 -7.80 5.33 -22.49
N ARG A 224 -7.36 4.70 -23.59
CA ARG A 224 -6.59 5.38 -24.65
C ARG A 224 -7.36 6.50 -25.34
N GLU A 225 -8.69 6.37 -25.49
CA GLU A 225 -9.56 7.39 -26.07
C GLU A 225 -9.85 8.55 -25.10
N THR A 226 -9.96 8.28 -23.79
CA THR A 226 -10.43 9.26 -22.81
C THR A 226 -9.28 9.93 -22.07
N ALA A 227 -8.25 9.16 -21.72
CA ALA A 227 -7.07 9.59 -20.97
C ALA A 227 -5.80 9.03 -21.64
N PRO A 228 -5.41 9.57 -22.81
CA PRO A 228 -4.36 8.98 -23.66
C PRO A 228 -2.98 8.94 -23.01
N ASP A 229 -2.71 9.81 -22.03
CA ASP A 229 -1.46 9.88 -21.30
C ASP A 229 -1.45 8.96 -20.06
N ALA A 230 -2.60 8.39 -19.67
CA ALA A 230 -2.69 7.49 -18.55
C ALA A 230 -2.15 6.09 -18.89
N LEU A 231 -1.39 5.52 -17.95
CA LEU A 231 -0.85 4.16 -18.07
C LEU A 231 -1.96 3.11 -17.89
N PHE A 232 -1.96 2.08 -18.73
CA PHE A 232 -2.67 0.85 -18.44
C PHE A 232 -1.86 0.07 -17.41
N ILE A 233 -2.38 -0.01 -16.18
CA ILE A 233 -1.78 -0.72 -15.06
C ILE A 233 -2.52 -2.05 -14.89
N GLY A 234 -1.82 -3.16 -14.74
CA GLY A 234 -2.45 -4.45 -14.57
C GLY A 234 -1.49 -5.62 -14.40
N PRO A 235 -2.01 -6.79 -13.99
CA PRO A 235 -3.42 -7.07 -13.71
C PRO A 235 -3.91 -6.58 -12.34
N GLY A 236 -3.04 -6.22 -11.38
CA GLY A 236 -3.43 -5.94 -9.99
C GLY A 236 -3.86 -7.19 -9.23
N ALA A 237 -3.26 -8.34 -9.54
CA ALA A 237 -3.63 -9.62 -8.96
C ALA A 237 -3.04 -9.81 -7.56
N ALA A 238 -3.81 -10.46 -6.68
CA ALA A 238 -3.39 -10.80 -5.31
C ALA A 238 -2.73 -12.18 -5.21
N MET A 239 -2.99 -13.08 -6.18
CA MET A 239 -2.50 -14.46 -6.16
C MET A 239 -1.41 -14.65 -7.21
N ALA A 240 -0.16 -14.79 -6.76
CA ALA A 240 0.93 -15.24 -7.62
C ALA A 240 0.71 -16.68 -8.10
N ARG A 241 1.52 -17.14 -9.05
CA ARG A 241 1.59 -18.57 -9.38
C ARG A 241 1.85 -19.38 -8.10
N MET A 242 0.81 -20.07 -7.63
CA MET A 242 0.88 -20.88 -6.42
C MET A 242 1.12 -22.35 -6.80
N PRO A 243 2.21 -22.98 -6.35
CA PRO A 243 2.32 -24.44 -6.42
C PRO A 243 1.30 -25.08 -5.48
N GLY A 244 0.33 -25.80 -6.01
CA GLY A 244 -0.73 -26.47 -5.23
C GLY A 244 -2.10 -25.79 -5.34
N ALA A 245 -3.08 -26.31 -4.60
CA ALA A 245 -4.43 -25.75 -4.58
C ALA A 245 -4.42 -24.42 -3.79
N ALA A 246 -4.93 -23.36 -4.42
CA ALA A 246 -5.22 -22.14 -3.69
C ALA A 246 -6.31 -22.39 -2.64
N PRO A 247 -6.30 -21.66 -1.52
CA PRO A 247 -7.27 -21.86 -0.44
C PRO A 247 -8.73 -21.51 -0.83
N PHE A 248 -8.92 -20.86 -1.98
CA PHE A 248 -10.24 -20.48 -2.51
C PHE A 248 -10.23 -20.41 -4.04
N PRO A 249 -11.41 -20.47 -4.70
CA PRO A 249 -11.51 -20.32 -6.15
C PRO A 249 -10.94 -18.99 -6.63
N HIS A 250 -10.05 -19.03 -7.62
CA HIS A 250 -9.46 -17.85 -8.25
C HIS A 250 -9.22 -18.09 -9.75
N LEU A 251 -9.11 -17.01 -10.52
CA LEU A 251 -8.71 -17.06 -11.92
C LEU A 251 -7.17 -17.12 -12.01
N PRO A 252 -6.59 -18.06 -12.78
CA PRO A 252 -5.14 -18.13 -12.94
C PRO A 252 -4.59 -16.83 -13.55
N ILE A 253 -3.56 -16.25 -12.93
CA ILE A 253 -2.99 -14.99 -13.39
C ILE A 253 -2.48 -15.05 -14.83
N ASP A 254 -1.96 -16.19 -15.27
CA ASP A 254 -1.51 -16.41 -16.66
C ASP A 254 -2.67 -16.25 -17.66
N ASP A 255 -3.86 -16.71 -17.29
CA ASP A 255 -5.07 -16.57 -18.13
C ASP A 255 -5.52 -15.10 -18.22
N LEU A 256 -5.23 -14.27 -17.22
CA LEU A 256 -5.54 -12.84 -17.23
C LEU A 256 -4.60 -12.06 -18.12
N MET A 257 -3.34 -12.49 -18.24
CA MET A 257 -2.29 -11.79 -18.99
C MET A 257 -2.33 -12.04 -20.50
N THR A 258 -3.18 -12.92 -20.98
CA THR A 258 -3.35 -13.21 -22.42
C THR A 258 -4.54 -12.46 -22.99
N GLY A 259 -4.54 -12.19 -24.28
CA GLY A 259 -5.72 -11.62 -24.97
C GLY A 259 -5.46 -10.37 -25.80
N PRO A 260 -6.55 -9.77 -26.35
CA PRO A 260 -6.44 -8.71 -27.34
C PRO A 260 -6.05 -7.32 -26.78
N ALA A 261 -6.05 -7.14 -25.46
CA ALA A 261 -5.62 -5.90 -24.83
C ALA A 261 -4.10 -5.65 -24.99
N GLY A 262 -3.32 -6.72 -25.20
CA GLY A 262 -1.87 -6.66 -25.13
C GLY A 262 -1.37 -6.58 -23.68
N PRO A 263 -0.04 -6.51 -23.48
CA PRO A 263 0.55 -6.37 -22.16
C PRO A 263 0.22 -4.99 -21.55
N PRO A 264 0.15 -4.89 -20.22
CA PRO A 264 0.03 -3.61 -19.55
C PRO A 264 1.31 -2.77 -19.71
N ASP A 265 1.16 -1.43 -19.63
CA ASP A 265 2.31 -0.52 -19.59
C ASP A 265 3.08 -0.67 -18.28
N VAL A 266 2.40 -1.05 -17.19
CA VAL A 266 2.94 -1.34 -15.87
C VAL A 266 2.36 -2.65 -15.38
N PHE A 267 3.22 -3.60 -15.03
CA PHE A 267 2.79 -4.83 -14.37
C PHE A 267 2.54 -4.55 -12.89
N SER A 268 1.30 -4.68 -12.44
CA SER A 268 0.91 -4.46 -11.06
C SER A 268 0.51 -5.76 -10.34
N TYR A 269 0.74 -5.78 -9.03
CA TYR A 269 0.35 -6.88 -8.16
C TYR A 269 0.03 -6.36 -6.76
N HIS A 270 -0.68 -7.17 -5.98
CA HIS A 270 -0.98 -6.93 -4.57
C HIS A 270 -0.25 -7.94 -3.70
N PHE A 271 0.19 -7.51 -2.54
CA PHE A 271 0.85 -8.38 -1.58
C PHE A 271 0.67 -7.89 -0.14
N TYR A 272 0.22 -8.79 0.70
CA TYR A 272 0.18 -8.61 2.14
C TYR A 272 1.07 -9.66 2.82
N ASN A 273 1.82 -9.25 3.86
CA ASN A 273 2.72 -10.17 4.56
C ASN A 273 1.99 -11.31 5.28
N GLY A 274 0.68 -11.19 5.50
CA GLY A 274 -0.16 -12.22 6.11
C GLY A 274 -1.65 -11.89 6.04
N LEU A 275 -2.44 -12.62 6.81
CA LEU A 275 -3.85 -12.34 7.08
C LEU A 275 -3.99 -11.78 8.49
N SER A 276 -4.92 -10.86 8.68
CA SER A 276 -5.23 -10.33 10.00
C SER A 276 -6.03 -11.32 10.83
N GLU A 277 -6.16 -11.05 12.13
CA GLU A 277 -7.00 -11.83 13.04
C GLU A 277 -8.47 -11.89 12.58
N ARG A 278 -8.94 -10.93 11.76
CA ARG A 278 -10.28 -10.95 11.15
C ARG A 278 -10.47 -12.10 10.17
N GLY A 279 -9.44 -12.53 9.48
CA GLY A 279 -9.48 -13.65 8.52
C GLY A 279 -9.63 -15.03 9.16
N GLY A 280 -9.82 -15.10 10.47
CA GLY A 280 -10.04 -16.37 11.21
C GLY A 280 -8.79 -17.22 11.35
N GLY A 281 -8.25 -17.26 12.52
CA GLY A 281 -7.30 -18.12 13.23
C GLY A 281 -6.21 -18.93 12.53
N LEU A 282 -6.38 -19.37 11.32
CA LEU A 282 -5.49 -20.37 10.72
C LEU A 282 -4.28 -19.79 9.96
N HIS A 283 -4.28 -18.50 9.61
CA HIS A 283 -3.25 -17.90 8.75
C HIS A 283 -2.75 -16.53 9.22
N HIS A 284 -3.18 -16.03 10.38
CA HIS A 284 -2.64 -14.77 10.87
C HIS A 284 -1.22 -14.98 11.40
N THR A 285 -0.39 -13.98 11.26
CA THR A 285 0.97 -14.02 11.79
C THR A 285 0.98 -13.49 13.22
N PRO A 286 1.34 -14.32 14.22
CA PRO A 286 1.47 -13.87 15.59
C PRO A 286 2.48 -12.72 15.73
N ALA A 287 2.21 -11.79 16.65
CA ALA A 287 3.02 -10.59 16.83
C ALA A 287 4.50 -10.88 17.21
N ASP A 288 4.80 -12.04 17.76
CA ASP A 288 6.18 -12.46 18.07
C ASP A 288 6.99 -12.88 16.82
N GLN A 289 6.32 -13.18 15.71
CA GLN A 289 6.97 -13.59 14.46
C GLN A 289 7.22 -12.44 13.47
N VAL A 290 6.62 -11.27 13.67
CA VAL A 290 6.61 -10.16 12.68
C VAL A 290 7.99 -9.61 12.34
N LEU A 291 8.98 -9.78 13.19
CA LEU A 291 10.35 -9.29 12.97
C LEU A 291 11.34 -10.38 12.57
N THR A 292 10.84 -11.61 12.36
CA THR A 292 11.71 -12.72 11.92
C THR A 292 12.13 -12.54 10.45
N GLU A 293 13.32 -13.03 10.12
CA GLU A 293 13.81 -13.03 8.74
C GLU A 293 12.85 -13.75 7.78
N GLU A 294 12.25 -14.84 8.23
CA GLU A 294 11.27 -15.59 7.44
C GLU A 294 10.05 -14.72 7.07
N TYR A 295 9.52 -13.97 8.02
CA TYR A 295 8.37 -13.08 7.80
C TYR A 295 8.74 -11.90 6.88
N LEU A 296 9.86 -11.24 7.13
CA LEU A 296 10.33 -10.11 6.35
C LEU A 296 10.66 -10.51 4.89
N ALA A 297 11.25 -11.69 4.69
CA ALA A 297 11.59 -12.22 3.37
C ALA A 297 10.36 -12.63 2.52
N ARG A 298 9.14 -12.68 3.10
CA ARG A 298 7.91 -12.94 2.33
C ARG A 298 7.72 -11.96 1.19
N THR A 299 8.13 -10.69 1.38
CA THR A 299 8.09 -9.64 0.36
C THR A 299 8.86 -10.04 -0.91
N GLU A 300 10.10 -10.52 -0.77
CA GLU A 300 10.92 -10.92 -1.91
C GLU A 300 10.43 -12.22 -2.54
N LYS A 301 9.91 -13.15 -1.73
CA LYS A 301 9.31 -14.40 -2.24
C LYS A 301 8.08 -14.13 -3.11
N ALA A 302 7.21 -13.21 -2.67
CA ALA A 302 6.05 -12.81 -3.45
C ALA A 302 6.47 -12.10 -4.75
N LEU A 303 7.39 -11.13 -4.65
CA LEU A 303 7.93 -10.43 -5.82
C LEU A 303 8.48 -11.41 -6.85
N ALA A 304 9.26 -12.41 -6.42
CA ALA A 304 9.83 -13.42 -7.33
C ALA A 304 8.73 -14.20 -8.08
N GLY A 305 7.64 -14.56 -7.39
CA GLY A 305 6.49 -15.22 -8.00
C GLY A 305 5.82 -14.37 -9.08
N PHE A 306 5.55 -13.09 -8.80
CA PHE A 306 4.95 -12.18 -9.77
C PHE A 306 5.91 -11.79 -10.90
N ALA A 307 7.21 -11.65 -10.61
CA ALA A 307 8.22 -11.36 -11.62
C ALA A 307 8.29 -12.45 -12.71
N THR A 308 8.10 -13.73 -12.37
CA THR A 308 8.05 -14.79 -13.37
C THR A 308 6.90 -14.61 -14.36
N VAL A 309 5.74 -14.14 -13.89
CA VAL A 309 4.58 -13.85 -14.75
C VAL A 309 4.84 -12.61 -15.62
N ARG A 310 5.40 -11.54 -15.03
CA ARG A 310 5.78 -10.34 -15.77
C ARG A 310 6.77 -10.66 -16.86
N ASP A 311 7.82 -11.42 -16.56
CA ASP A 311 8.88 -11.76 -17.53
C ASP A 311 8.36 -12.58 -18.71
N GLU A 312 7.33 -13.41 -18.49
CA GLU A 312 6.70 -14.18 -19.54
C GLU A 312 5.71 -13.36 -20.39
N HIS A 313 4.88 -12.54 -19.78
CA HIS A 313 3.74 -11.89 -20.46
C HIS A 313 3.94 -10.40 -20.76
N ALA A 314 4.79 -9.71 -19.99
CA ALA A 314 5.03 -8.27 -20.11
C ALA A 314 6.49 -7.90 -19.78
N PRO A 315 7.51 -8.49 -20.47
CA PRO A 315 8.92 -8.40 -20.06
C PRO A 315 9.49 -6.98 -20.00
N SER A 316 8.88 -6.03 -20.73
CA SER A 316 9.30 -4.63 -20.75
C SER A 316 8.57 -3.76 -19.73
N ALA A 317 7.53 -4.27 -19.07
CA ALA A 317 6.75 -3.50 -18.11
C ALA A 317 7.50 -3.36 -16.78
N PRO A 318 7.61 -2.15 -16.22
CA PRO A 318 8.06 -1.97 -14.85
C PRO A 318 7.08 -2.63 -13.87
N MET A 319 7.55 -2.98 -12.68
CA MET A 319 6.71 -3.58 -11.65
C MET A 319 6.30 -2.55 -10.60
N TRP A 320 5.00 -2.49 -10.32
CA TRP A 320 4.42 -1.73 -9.22
C TRP A 320 3.69 -2.65 -8.24
N LEU A 321 3.91 -2.43 -6.95
CA LEU A 321 3.09 -3.03 -5.89
C LEU A 321 1.98 -2.04 -5.55
N THR A 322 0.80 -2.23 -6.18
CA THR A 322 -0.28 -1.24 -6.12
C THR A 322 -1.16 -1.38 -4.89
N GLU A 323 -1.00 -2.46 -4.12
CA GLU A 323 -1.68 -2.61 -2.83
C GLU A 323 -0.86 -3.47 -1.87
N THR A 324 -0.56 -2.95 -0.68
CA THR A 324 0.20 -3.68 0.35
C THR A 324 -0.02 -3.13 1.75
N ALA A 325 0.05 -4.02 2.73
CA ALA A 325 0.18 -3.69 4.15
C ALA A 325 0.81 -4.87 4.93
N ASP A 326 0.71 -4.83 6.26
CA ASP A 326 1.13 -5.91 7.14
C ASP A 326 0.27 -7.18 6.95
N ALA A 327 -1.05 -7.01 6.79
CA ALA A 327 -1.97 -8.11 6.62
C ALA A 327 -3.23 -7.67 5.84
N ALA A 328 -3.74 -8.54 4.97
CA ALA A 328 -5.06 -8.39 4.37
C ALA A 328 -6.17 -8.39 5.44
N TYR A 329 -7.39 -8.04 5.04
CA TYR A 329 -8.54 -7.83 5.93
C TYR A 329 -8.30 -6.73 6.98
N GLY A 330 -7.82 -5.57 6.54
CA GLY A 330 -7.76 -4.36 7.34
C GLY A 330 -6.61 -4.26 8.34
N GLY A 331 -5.59 -5.12 8.23
CA GLY A 331 -4.42 -5.14 9.09
C GLY A 331 -4.60 -5.91 10.39
N SER A 332 -3.51 -6.33 10.97
CA SER A 332 -3.44 -7.02 12.26
C SER A 332 -3.61 -6.04 13.43
N THR A 333 -3.87 -6.55 14.63
CA THR A 333 -3.99 -5.72 15.84
C THR A 333 -2.75 -4.88 16.14
N TRP A 334 -1.57 -5.33 15.70
CA TRP A 334 -0.31 -4.61 15.86
C TRP A 334 0.03 -3.66 14.71
N ALA A 335 -0.76 -3.64 13.63
CA ALA A 335 -0.52 -2.81 12.46
C ALA A 335 -0.34 -1.30 12.73
N PRO A 336 -1.13 -0.65 13.62
CA PRO A 336 -0.96 0.77 13.88
C PRO A 336 0.26 1.10 14.77
N THR A 337 0.93 0.08 15.36
CA THR A 337 1.92 0.23 16.43
C THR A 337 3.37 0.27 15.92
N TRP A 338 4.31 0.54 16.83
CA TRP A 338 5.75 0.52 16.53
C TRP A 338 6.22 -0.82 15.96
N LEU A 339 5.56 -1.92 16.30
CA LEU A 339 5.95 -3.25 15.86
C LEU A 339 5.93 -3.42 14.34
N ASP A 340 5.06 -2.70 13.60
CA ASP A 340 5.00 -2.76 12.13
C ASP A 340 6.06 -1.89 11.43
N VAL A 341 6.67 -0.94 12.14
CA VAL A 341 7.54 0.06 11.51
C VAL A 341 8.78 -0.54 10.84
N PRO A 342 9.53 -1.47 11.47
CA PRO A 342 10.66 -2.11 10.81
C PRO A 342 10.27 -2.89 9.56
N ARG A 343 9.13 -3.64 9.59
CA ARG A 343 8.61 -4.34 8.40
C ARG A 343 8.31 -3.38 7.25
N TYR A 344 7.62 -2.27 7.55
CA TYR A 344 7.25 -1.27 6.54
C TYR A 344 8.49 -0.72 5.81
N VAL A 345 9.51 -0.31 6.56
CA VAL A 345 10.74 0.26 5.97
C VAL A 345 11.55 -0.82 5.25
N ASP A 346 11.63 -2.03 5.79
CA ASP A 346 12.31 -3.16 5.17
C ASP A 346 11.66 -3.56 3.84
N GLN A 347 10.32 -3.57 3.79
CA GLN A 347 9.58 -3.83 2.55
C GLN A 347 9.93 -2.82 1.47
N LEU A 348 9.94 -1.52 1.77
CA LEU A 348 10.34 -0.49 0.82
C LEU A 348 11.76 -0.73 0.31
N GLY A 349 12.72 -0.98 1.21
CA GLY A 349 14.10 -1.19 0.85
C GLY A 349 14.34 -2.45 -0.01
N ARG A 350 13.70 -3.56 0.34
CA ARG A 350 13.76 -4.80 -0.44
C ARG A 350 13.17 -4.62 -1.83
N LEU A 351 12.02 -3.97 -1.95
CA LEU A 351 11.36 -3.74 -3.23
C LEU A 351 12.15 -2.80 -4.12
N ALA A 352 12.67 -1.70 -3.58
CA ALA A 352 13.51 -0.76 -4.32
C ALA A 352 14.75 -1.46 -4.90
N ARG A 353 15.45 -2.25 -4.07
CA ARG A 353 16.67 -2.97 -4.48
C ARG A 353 16.40 -4.02 -5.57
N ASN A 354 15.19 -4.58 -5.62
CA ASN A 354 14.79 -5.58 -6.60
C ASN A 354 14.00 -4.99 -7.79
N GLY A 355 14.05 -3.66 -8.01
CA GLY A 355 13.57 -3.03 -9.23
C GLY A 355 12.06 -2.78 -9.28
N VAL A 356 11.36 -2.81 -8.15
CA VAL A 356 9.97 -2.30 -8.08
C VAL A 356 10.03 -0.78 -8.09
N GLU A 357 9.28 -0.16 -9.01
CA GLU A 357 9.35 1.29 -9.21
C GLU A 357 8.39 2.10 -8.34
N CYS A 358 7.29 1.50 -7.88
CA CYS A 358 6.30 2.15 -7.03
C CYS A 358 5.67 1.16 -6.05
N VAL A 359 5.43 1.62 -4.83
CA VAL A 359 4.78 0.87 -3.74
C VAL A 359 3.67 1.72 -3.15
N MET A 360 2.43 1.22 -3.20
CA MET A 360 1.25 1.91 -2.71
C MET A 360 0.72 1.24 -1.44
N HIS A 361 0.96 1.88 -0.31
CA HIS A 361 0.55 1.36 1.00
C HIS A 361 -0.95 1.51 1.24
N ASN A 362 -1.61 0.48 1.70
CA ASN A 362 -3.01 0.47 2.08
C ASN A 362 -3.15 0.78 3.58
N THR A 363 -3.73 1.89 3.99
CA THR A 363 -4.26 3.07 3.29
C THR A 363 -3.71 4.36 3.90
N LEU A 364 -4.18 5.53 3.43
CA LEU A 364 -3.87 6.78 4.14
C LEU A 364 -4.54 6.80 5.52
N CYS A 365 -5.85 6.58 5.61
CA CYS A 365 -6.63 6.73 6.85
C CYS A 365 -7.39 5.47 7.28
N ALA A 366 -7.98 4.72 6.35
CA ALA A 366 -8.91 3.66 6.74
C ALA A 366 -8.23 2.44 7.34
N SER A 367 -8.98 1.78 8.25
CA SER A 367 -8.60 0.54 8.91
C SER A 367 -7.33 0.61 9.77
N ASP A 368 -6.95 -0.52 10.38
CA ASP A 368 -5.82 -0.54 11.34
C ASP A 368 -4.47 -0.47 10.66
N TYR A 369 -4.35 -0.86 9.39
CA TYR A 369 -3.12 -0.70 8.61
C TYR A 369 -2.89 0.74 8.11
N GLY A 370 -3.87 1.65 8.21
CA GLY A 370 -3.75 3.03 7.76
C GLY A 370 -2.55 3.77 8.37
N MET A 371 -2.04 4.74 7.65
CA MET A 371 -0.95 5.60 8.13
C MET A 371 -1.41 6.59 9.18
N LEU A 372 -2.68 7.02 9.09
CA LEU A 372 -3.33 7.94 10.01
C LEU A 372 -4.52 7.24 10.65
N ASP A 373 -4.91 7.69 11.82
CA ASP A 373 -6.18 7.30 12.44
C ASP A 373 -7.35 7.93 11.68
N SER A 374 -8.35 7.14 11.33
CA SER A 374 -9.45 7.57 10.46
C SER A 374 -10.36 8.66 11.04
N ARG A 375 -10.41 8.81 12.38
CA ARG A 375 -11.28 9.77 13.07
C ARG A 375 -10.54 11.02 13.49
N THR A 376 -9.31 10.87 13.98
CA THR A 376 -8.53 11.97 14.55
C THR A 376 -7.47 12.50 13.60
N HIS A 377 -7.19 11.77 12.52
CA HIS A 377 -6.07 11.98 11.61
C HIS A 377 -4.72 12.05 12.34
N ALA A 378 -4.65 11.46 13.53
CA ALA A 378 -3.37 11.34 14.24
C ALA A 378 -2.43 10.40 13.49
N PRO A 379 -1.15 10.78 13.29
CA PRO A 379 -0.19 9.87 12.64
C PRO A 379 0.05 8.64 13.51
N ARG A 380 -0.06 7.46 12.89
CA ARG A 380 0.29 6.18 13.51
C ARG A 380 1.79 5.97 13.43
N ALA A 381 2.31 4.96 14.13
CA ALA A 381 3.76 4.80 14.28
C ALA A 381 4.50 4.73 12.92
N LYS A 382 3.99 3.96 11.94
CA LYS A 382 4.62 3.82 10.61
C LYS A 382 4.66 5.11 9.79
N TYR A 383 3.72 6.04 10.01
CA TYR A 383 3.71 7.33 9.33
C TYR A 383 5.02 8.09 9.50
N TRP A 384 5.60 8.07 10.68
CA TRP A 384 6.84 8.80 10.96
C TRP A 384 8.03 8.22 10.20
N ALA A 385 8.10 6.91 10.05
CA ALA A 385 9.13 6.28 9.23
C ALA A 385 8.90 6.53 7.72
N ALA A 386 7.63 6.53 7.28
CA ALA A 386 7.26 6.91 5.92
C ALA A 386 7.66 8.36 5.60
N TRP A 387 7.42 9.27 6.51
CA TRP A 387 7.84 10.67 6.39
C TRP A 387 9.36 10.82 6.32
N MET A 388 10.12 10.08 7.16
CA MET A 388 11.59 10.07 7.09
C MET A 388 12.09 9.49 5.76
N TRP A 389 11.44 8.44 5.25
CA TRP A 389 11.75 7.89 3.92
C TRP A 389 11.52 8.95 2.84
N ALA A 390 10.36 9.59 2.82
CA ALA A 390 10.03 10.66 1.88
C ALA A 390 11.00 11.86 1.98
N THR A 391 11.53 12.13 3.16
CA THR A 391 12.45 13.23 3.41
C THR A 391 13.86 12.94 2.89
N PHE A 392 14.35 11.71 3.06
CA PHE A 392 15.76 11.41 2.85
C PHE A 392 16.08 10.51 1.66
N MET A 393 15.22 9.51 1.36
CA MET A 393 15.51 8.49 0.36
C MET A 393 15.14 9.01 -1.04
N GLY A 394 16.13 9.15 -1.91
CA GLY A 394 15.93 9.58 -3.30
C GLY A 394 15.74 8.40 -4.26
N ALA A 395 15.68 8.70 -5.56
CA ALA A 395 15.32 7.70 -6.56
C ALA A 395 16.44 6.71 -6.93
N GLU A 396 17.70 7.08 -6.77
CA GLU A 396 18.83 6.22 -7.09
C GLU A 396 19.03 5.15 -6.01
N VAL A 397 19.18 3.88 -6.38
CA VAL A 397 19.24 2.74 -5.45
C VAL A 397 20.59 2.06 -5.53
N PHE A 398 21.12 1.67 -4.37
CA PHE A 398 22.43 1.04 -4.26
C PHE A 398 22.37 -0.31 -3.56
N ASP A 399 23.15 -1.28 -4.05
CA ASP A 399 23.52 -2.45 -3.26
C ASP A 399 24.65 -2.06 -2.31
N THR A 400 24.44 -2.33 -1.04
CA THR A 400 25.41 -2.02 0.01
C THR A 400 26.47 -3.10 0.21
N GLY A 401 26.22 -4.31 -0.36
CA GLY A 401 27.01 -5.50 -0.10
C GLY A 401 26.87 -6.06 1.32
N VAL A 402 26.01 -5.46 2.17
CA VAL A 402 25.74 -5.95 3.52
C VAL A 402 24.59 -6.98 3.46
N PRO A 403 24.81 -8.24 3.87
CA PRO A 403 23.74 -9.22 3.91
C PRO A 403 22.62 -8.83 4.89
N LEU A 404 21.37 -9.03 4.47
CA LEU A 404 20.23 -8.90 5.36
C LEU A 404 20.23 -10.05 6.38
N ARG A 405 20.18 -9.71 7.66
CA ARG A 405 20.16 -10.70 8.74
C ARG A 405 19.53 -10.11 9.99
N GLU A 406 19.12 -10.95 10.92
CA GLU A 406 18.65 -10.48 12.21
C GLU A 406 19.64 -9.48 12.83
N GLY A 407 19.11 -8.37 13.27
CA GLY A 407 19.85 -7.27 13.88
C GLY A 407 20.33 -6.23 12.87
N LEU A 408 20.39 -6.53 11.55
CA LEU A 408 20.84 -5.51 10.58
C LEU A 408 20.32 -5.74 9.17
N HIS A 409 19.48 -4.82 8.69
CA HIS A 409 19.21 -4.61 7.28
C HIS A 409 19.69 -3.22 6.88
N VAL A 410 20.32 -3.09 5.72
CA VAL A 410 20.84 -1.81 5.21
C VAL A 410 20.31 -1.58 3.81
N HIS A 411 19.52 -0.53 3.65
CA HIS A 411 19.01 -0.08 2.36
C HIS A 411 19.58 1.29 2.04
N ALA A 412 20.14 1.49 0.84
CA ALA A 412 20.83 2.71 0.48
C ALA A 412 20.28 3.33 -0.80
N HIS A 413 20.09 4.63 -0.76
CA HIS A 413 19.61 5.45 -1.88
C HIS A 413 20.49 6.69 -2.06
N GLY A 414 20.41 7.33 -3.23
CA GLY A 414 20.84 8.71 -3.35
C GLY A 414 20.03 9.60 -2.39
N ARG A 415 20.66 10.65 -1.84
CA ARG A 415 19.97 11.58 -0.94
C ARG A 415 18.93 12.39 -1.70
N ARG A 416 17.69 12.42 -1.22
CA ARG A 416 16.64 13.27 -1.79
C ARG A 416 16.99 14.75 -1.63
N GLY A 417 16.83 15.53 -2.69
CA GLY A 417 17.01 16.98 -2.68
C GLY A 417 18.46 17.47 -2.54
N GLY A 418 19.47 16.58 -2.63
CA GLY A 418 20.87 16.97 -2.49
C GLY A 418 21.86 15.94 -3.03
N ALA A 419 23.15 16.32 -3.03
CA ALA A 419 24.22 15.39 -3.31
C ALA A 419 24.49 14.53 -2.06
N GLY A 420 24.84 13.25 -2.26
CA GLY A 420 25.17 12.32 -1.19
C GLY A 420 24.31 11.09 -1.16
N LEU A 421 24.36 10.38 -0.05
CA LEU A 421 23.64 9.13 0.17
C LEU A 421 22.70 9.26 1.38
N ALA A 422 21.64 8.50 1.33
CA ALA A 422 20.76 8.23 2.46
C ALA A 422 20.67 6.71 2.65
N MET A 423 20.64 6.26 3.90
CA MET A 423 20.49 4.86 4.25
C MET A 423 19.38 4.71 5.28
N ALA A 424 18.63 3.62 5.18
CA ALA A 424 17.77 3.12 6.24
C ALA A 424 18.42 1.84 6.82
N LEU A 425 18.77 1.89 8.09
CA LEU A 425 19.34 0.80 8.85
C LEU A 425 18.27 0.29 9.81
N ILE A 426 17.98 -1.00 9.76
CA ILE A 426 16.93 -1.62 10.57
C ILE A 426 17.57 -2.65 11.48
N ASN A 427 17.35 -2.51 12.77
CA ASN A 427 17.61 -3.57 13.74
C ASN A 427 16.28 -4.24 14.09
N ASN A 428 16.05 -5.42 13.53
CA ASN A 428 14.84 -6.22 13.79
C ASN A 428 14.99 -7.19 14.96
N SER A 429 16.17 -7.25 15.61
CA SER A 429 16.33 -8.03 16.85
C SER A 429 15.52 -7.41 18.00
N ARG A 430 14.84 -8.24 18.77
CA ARG A 430 14.01 -7.80 19.90
C ARG A 430 14.82 -7.47 21.15
N THR A 431 16.05 -7.97 21.25
CA THR A 431 16.82 -7.96 22.50
C THR A 431 18.23 -7.36 22.34
N GLU A 432 18.82 -7.48 21.13
CA GLU A 432 20.21 -7.17 20.92
C GLU A 432 20.40 -5.84 20.17
N SER A 433 21.29 -4.99 20.68
CA SER A 433 21.75 -3.82 19.94
C SER A 433 22.79 -4.22 18.90
N THR A 434 22.76 -3.58 17.73
CA THR A 434 23.76 -3.79 16.69
C THR A 434 24.72 -2.59 16.64
N HIS A 435 26.02 -2.88 16.53
CA HIS A 435 27.07 -1.88 16.41
C HIS A 435 27.54 -1.79 14.95
N VAL A 436 27.43 -0.61 14.38
CA VAL A 436 27.81 -0.33 12.99
C VAL A 436 28.92 0.71 12.97
N ASP A 437 30.03 0.38 12.31
CA ASP A 437 31.13 1.33 12.06
C ASP A 437 30.89 2.04 10.72
N LEU A 438 30.55 3.33 10.77
CA LEU A 438 30.44 4.19 9.60
C LEU A 438 31.80 4.76 9.25
N THR A 439 32.31 4.46 8.05
CA THR A 439 33.64 4.94 7.61
C THR A 439 33.67 6.43 7.27
N SER A 440 32.51 7.07 7.26
CA SER A 440 32.35 8.49 6.93
C SER A 440 31.52 9.21 7.98
N ARG A 441 31.77 10.49 8.16
CA ARG A 441 30.94 11.37 8.98
C ARG A 441 29.51 11.39 8.41
N ALA A 442 28.53 11.22 9.28
CA ALA A 442 27.12 11.11 8.92
C ALA A 442 26.22 11.85 9.90
N THR A 443 24.97 12.07 9.51
CA THR A 443 23.89 12.49 10.41
C THR A 443 22.90 11.35 10.57
N ALA A 444 22.67 10.93 11.81
CA ALA A 444 21.77 9.81 12.16
C ALA A 444 20.47 10.30 12.81
N TYR A 445 19.38 9.65 12.45
CA TYR A 445 18.03 9.85 12.95
C TYR A 445 17.50 8.50 13.43
N VAL A 446 17.70 8.20 14.71
CA VAL A 446 17.35 6.91 15.30
C VAL A 446 15.88 6.94 15.74
N LEU A 447 15.03 6.20 15.05
CA LEU A 447 13.63 6.02 15.41
C LEU A 447 13.47 4.81 16.33
N THR A 448 12.72 5.01 17.41
CA THR A 448 12.35 3.96 18.38
C THR A 448 10.91 4.17 18.87
N GLY A 449 10.26 3.08 19.29
CA GLY A 449 9.01 3.13 20.06
C GLY A 449 9.29 2.79 21.51
N PRO A 450 8.79 3.55 22.49
CA PRO A 450 8.94 3.20 23.91
C PRO A 450 8.35 1.84 24.25
N GLU A 451 7.30 1.44 23.56
CA GLU A 451 6.62 0.16 23.67
C GLU A 451 6.43 -0.45 22.29
N LEU A 452 6.62 -1.78 22.15
CA LEU A 452 6.45 -2.46 20.86
C LEU A 452 5.03 -2.30 20.29
N ARG A 453 4.02 -2.38 21.13
CA ARG A 453 2.62 -2.17 20.75
C ARG A 453 2.12 -0.75 21.11
N GLY A 454 3.04 0.20 21.23
CA GLY A 454 2.75 1.63 21.39
C GLY A 454 2.60 2.36 20.07
N LEU A 455 1.93 3.49 20.10
CA LEU A 455 1.74 4.38 18.96
C LEU A 455 2.78 5.51 18.92
N GLU A 456 3.46 5.74 20.04
CA GLU A 456 4.44 6.82 20.18
C GLU A 456 5.76 6.44 19.50
N VAL A 457 6.33 7.40 18.76
CA VAL A 457 7.63 7.26 18.08
C VAL A 457 8.55 8.37 18.54
N HIS A 458 9.79 8.01 18.85
CA HIS A 458 10.85 8.94 19.20
C HIS A 458 11.90 9.00 18.08
N CYS A 459 12.42 10.18 17.83
CA CYS A 459 13.62 10.39 17.01
C CYS A 459 14.75 10.89 17.92
N ASN A 460 15.85 10.14 18.01
CA ASN A 460 16.97 10.44 18.90
C ASN A 460 16.51 10.72 20.36
N GLY A 461 15.58 9.91 20.86
CA GLY A 461 15.03 10.00 22.21
C GLY A 461 13.98 11.10 22.42
N ARG A 462 13.61 11.86 21.39
CA ARG A 462 12.60 12.91 21.46
C ARG A 462 11.33 12.46 20.75
N PRO A 463 10.13 12.61 21.36
CA PRO A 463 8.88 12.23 20.72
C PRO A 463 8.65 13.04 19.44
N LEU A 464 8.24 12.33 18.37
CA LEU A 464 7.80 12.95 17.13
C LEU A 464 6.30 13.31 17.24
N ARG A 465 6.00 14.57 17.04
CA ARG A 465 4.64 15.11 17.07
C ARG A 465 4.54 16.28 16.11
N MET A 466 3.40 16.45 15.45
CA MET A 466 3.12 17.70 14.75
C MET A 466 3.20 18.87 15.71
N ILE A 467 3.66 20.01 15.22
CA ILE A 467 3.70 21.26 15.98
C ILE A 467 2.27 21.81 16.14
N ASP A 468 1.54 21.80 15.04
CA ASP A 468 0.10 22.10 14.92
C ASP A 468 -0.46 21.42 13.68
N ASP A 469 -1.72 21.63 13.33
CA ASP A 469 -2.38 21.01 12.18
C ASP A 469 -1.79 21.42 10.80
N HIS A 470 -0.96 22.44 10.77
CA HIS A 470 -0.35 22.98 9.55
C HIS A 470 1.15 22.76 9.47
N THR A 471 1.80 22.30 10.55
CA THR A 471 3.25 22.34 10.68
C THR A 471 3.81 20.99 11.12
N MET A 472 4.63 20.40 10.25
CA MET A 472 5.43 19.22 10.57
C MET A 472 6.63 19.61 11.47
N PRO A 473 7.08 18.70 12.35
CA PRO A 473 8.33 18.94 13.08
C PRO A 473 9.55 18.91 12.12
N GLU A 474 10.64 19.55 12.52
CA GLU A 474 11.92 19.33 11.85
C GLU A 474 12.58 18.07 12.45
N PRO A 475 13.10 17.15 11.61
CA PRO A 475 13.83 16.00 12.12
C PRO A 475 15.19 16.46 12.67
N VAL A 476 15.43 16.18 13.95
CA VAL A 476 16.68 16.58 14.61
C VAL A 476 17.68 15.43 14.57
N GLY A 477 18.65 15.52 13.66
CA GLY A 477 19.72 14.53 13.52
C GLY A 477 20.85 14.71 14.53
N VAL A 478 21.61 13.65 14.74
CA VAL A 478 22.83 13.63 15.55
C VAL A 478 24.01 13.30 14.65
N THR A 479 25.07 14.09 14.73
CA THR A 479 26.31 13.80 14.00
C THR A 479 26.99 12.57 14.58
N VAL A 480 27.36 11.63 13.72
CA VAL A 480 28.08 10.40 14.05
C VAL A 480 29.37 10.32 13.24
N GLU A 481 30.46 9.99 13.91
CA GLU A 481 31.73 9.65 13.31
C GLU A 481 32.21 8.32 13.88
N GLY A 482 32.31 7.28 13.01
CA GLY A 482 32.65 5.91 13.42
C GLY A 482 31.43 5.13 13.94
N MET A 483 31.44 4.79 15.23
CA MET A 483 30.47 3.84 15.81
C MET A 483 29.09 4.43 15.97
N LEU A 484 28.10 3.76 15.36
CA LEU A 484 26.67 3.98 15.55
C LEU A 484 26.05 2.75 16.22
N VAL A 485 25.28 2.96 17.27
CA VAL A 485 24.53 1.90 17.96
C VAL A 485 23.09 1.91 17.50
N LEU A 486 22.60 0.79 16.98
CA LEU A 486 21.22 0.57 16.62
C LEU A 486 20.53 -0.17 17.76
N PRO A 487 19.63 0.46 18.52
CA PRO A 487 18.88 -0.21 19.58
C PRO A 487 18.04 -1.39 19.04
N PRO A 488 17.62 -2.32 19.91
CA PRO A 488 16.65 -3.34 19.53
C PRO A 488 15.38 -2.74 18.93
N VAL A 489 14.83 -3.36 17.91
CA VAL A 489 13.62 -2.93 17.19
C VAL A 489 13.67 -1.43 16.86
N SER A 490 14.69 -1.03 16.09
CA SER A 490 14.87 0.36 15.67
C SER A 490 14.98 0.51 14.16
N VAL A 491 14.63 1.69 13.67
CA VAL A 491 14.88 2.14 12.30
C VAL A 491 15.71 3.40 12.35
N THR A 492 16.87 3.39 11.73
CA THR A 492 17.77 4.55 11.72
C THR A 492 17.96 5.05 10.30
N PHE A 493 17.55 6.28 10.05
CA PHE A 493 17.94 6.97 8.81
C PHE A 493 19.28 7.64 9.00
N VAL A 494 20.15 7.49 8.01
CA VAL A 494 21.50 8.08 8.01
C VAL A 494 21.70 8.85 6.71
N THR A 495 22.15 10.10 6.80
CA THR A 495 22.51 10.90 5.64
C THR A 495 23.99 11.21 5.64
N LEU A 496 24.59 11.10 4.46
CA LEU A 496 26.02 11.41 4.24
C LEU A 496 26.13 12.41 3.10
N ASP A 497 26.93 13.46 3.35
CA ASP A 497 27.34 14.36 2.30
C ASP A 497 28.63 13.79 1.66
N LEU A 498 28.54 13.37 0.40
CA LEU A 498 29.73 12.99 -0.34
C LEU A 498 30.57 14.26 -0.56
N ARG A 499 31.72 14.36 0.11
CA ARG A 499 32.67 15.39 -0.25
C ARG A 499 33.12 15.15 -1.69
N ARG A 500 32.94 16.15 -2.52
CA ARG A 500 33.48 16.17 -3.88
C ARG A 500 35.00 16.15 -3.83
#